data_0998138dea1aa8d3f079b6e81efc4837
#
_entry.id   0998138dea1aa8d3f079b6e81efc4837
#
_cell.length_a   1.000
_cell.length_b   1.000
_cell.length_c   1.000
_cell.angle_alpha   90.00
_cell.angle_beta   90.00
_cell.angle_gamma   90.00
#
_symmetry.space_group_name_H-M   'P 1'
#
loop_
_entity.id
_entity.type
_entity.pdbx_description
1 polymer ?
#
loop_
_entity_poly.entity_id
_entity_poly.type
_entity_poly.pdbx_seq_one_letter_code
_entity_poly.pdbx_strand_id
1 'polypeptide(L)'
;ISYLMDIYNVVMHEHHAVSTIFLNSSFATSLFVGLAMGAFALLMGYYRPFFSTARQLKYGFWNPFMLFVSVAILYYTFMMEFHLHFEGATRSGAMFLFTAIAISSVCYAFRKRFPITQYLTFYMLAIGINTLVYIINIWGDQWENMAFVPVVLRWFTAAFVMANIYY
;
A
#
# COMPACT_ATOMS: atom_id res chain seq x y z
N ILE A 1 -16.87 6.03 -14.15
CA ILE A 1 -15.85 7.09 -14.21
C ILE A 1 -16.35 8.32 -13.44
N SER A 2 -17.63 8.77 -13.60
CA SER A 2 -18.18 9.90 -12.84
C SER A 2 -18.12 9.67 -11.32
N TYR A 3 -18.49 8.49 -10.84
CA TYR A 3 -18.48 8.15 -9.41
C TYR A 3 -17.09 8.24 -8.77
N LEU A 4 -16.03 7.84 -9.49
CA LEU A 4 -14.65 7.99 -9.01
C LEU A 4 -14.20 9.47 -9.01
N MET A 5 -14.67 10.27 -9.96
CA MET A 5 -14.43 11.70 -9.97
C MET A 5 -15.23 12.43 -8.88
N ASP A 6 -16.44 11.98 -8.57
CA ASP A 6 -17.23 12.53 -7.46
C ASP A 6 -16.60 12.21 -6.11
N ILE A 7 -16.11 10.99 -5.91
CA ILE A 7 -15.31 10.64 -4.71
C ILE A 7 -14.06 11.51 -4.63
N TYR A 8 -13.34 11.71 -5.74
CA TYR A 8 -12.15 12.54 -5.77
C TYR A 8 -12.50 14.01 -5.43
N ASN A 9 -13.57 14.56 -5.98
CA ASN A 9 -13.99 15.92 -5.73
C ASN A 9 -14.49 16.11 -4.29
N VAL A 10 -15.29 15.19 -3.75
CA VAL A 10 -15.75 15.21 -2.35
C VAL A 10 -14.55 15.12 -1.40
N VAL A 11 -13.61 14.21 -1.64
CA VAL A 11 -12.39 14.08 -0.84
C VAL A 11 -11.56 15.36 -0.90
N MET A 12 -11.43 16.00 -2.07
CA MET A 12 -10.62 17.22 -2.21
C MET A 12 -11.29 18.48 -1.68
N HIS A 13 -12.63 18.60 -1.71
CA HIS A 13 -13.33 19.79 -1.24
C HIS A 13 -13.67 19.77 0.25
N GLU A 14 -13.90 18.60 0.86
CA GLU A 14 -14.14 18.50 2.30
C GLU A 14 -12.86 18.60 3.15
N HIS A 15 -11.69 18.41 2.57
CA HIS A 15 -10.42 18.41 3.32
C HIS A 15 -9.89 19.78 3.74
N HIS A 16 -10.54 20.89 3.35
CA HIS A 16 -10.18 22.22 3.87
C HIS A 16 -10.63 22.49 5.32
N ALA A 17 -11.44 21.63 5.91
CA ALA A 17 -11.83 21.71 7.31
C ALA A 17 -10.98 20.73 8.14
N VAL A 18 -9.89 21.25 8.73
CA VAL A 18 -9.10 20.69 9.85
C VAL A 18 -9.37 19.22 10.14
N SER A 19 -8.91 18.32 9.29
CA SER A 19 -8.94 16.91 9.61
C SER A 19 -7.63 16.52 10.28
N THR A 20 -7.72 15.93 11.45
CA THR A 20 -6.57 15.27 12.08
C THR A 20 -6.17 14.07 11.23
N ILE A 21 -4.87 13.87 11.04
CA ILE A 21 -4.30 12.73 10.29
C ILE A 21 -4.91 11.42 10.80
N PHE A 22 -5.37 10.57 9.89
CA PHE A 22 -6.02 9.27 10.16
C PHE A 22 -7.35 9.32 10.94
N LEU A 23 -7.84 10.49 11.36
CA LEU A 23 -9.06 10.64 12.15
C LEU A 23 -10.15 11.42 11.42
N ASN A 24 -10.15 11.36 10.09
CA ASN A 24 -11.21 11.94 9.27
C ASN A 24 -12.20 10.89 8.77
N SER A 25 -13.42 11.32 8.46
CA SER A 25 -14.50 10.42 8.03
C SER A 25 -14.20 9.73 6.70
N SER A 26 -13.50 10.39 5.79
CA SER A 26 -13.12 9.85 4.49
C SER A 26 -12.11 8.72 4.63
N PHE A 27 -11.07 8.92 5.45
CA PHE A 27 -10.10 7.88 5.77
C PHE A 27 -10.78 6.67 6.43
N ALA A 28 -11.60 6.92 7.47
CA ALA A 28 -12.28 5.87 8.21
C ALA A 28 -13.20 5.04 7.30
N THR A 29 -13.96 5.71 6.40
CA THR A 29 -14.84 5.02 5.44
C THR A 29 -14.05 4.16 4.47
N SER A 30 -13.00 4.71 3.86
CA SER A 30 -12.17 3.98 2.89
C SER A 30 -11.41 2.82 3.55
N LEU A 31 -10.91 3.04 4.77
CA LEU A 31 -10.29 1.99 5.59
C LEU A 31 -11.27 0.86 5.88
N PHE A 32 -12.49 1.19 6.33
CA PHE A 32 -13.53 0.21 6.62
C PHE A 32 -13.89 -0.61 5.38
N VAL A 33 -14.10 0.03 4.23
CA VAL A 33 -14.41 -0.65 2.95
C VAL A 33 -13.27 -1.59 2.56
N GLY A 34 -12.03 -1.12 2.60
CA GLY A 34 -10.87 -1.94 2.28
C GLY A 34 -10.74 -3.16 3.21
N LEU A 35 -10.88 -2.97 4.52
CA LEU A 35 -10.83 -4.06 5.50
C LEU A 35 -12.01 -5.04 5.34
N ALA A 36 -13.23 -4.55 5.12
CA ALA A 36 -14.41 -5.39 4.91
C ALA A 36 -14.26 -6.27 3.66
N MET A 37 -13.77 -5.72 2.55
CA MET A 37 -13.49 -6.48 1.34
C MET A 37 -12.40 -7.53 1.55
N GLY A 38 -11.33 -7.18 2.28
CA GLY A 38 -10.26 -8.11 2.63
C GLY A 38 -10.75 -9.25 3.52
N ALA A 39 -11.51 -8.93 4.56
CA ALA A 39 -12.12 -9.92 5.44
C ALA A 39 -13.06 -10.86 4.67
N PHE A 40 -13.91 -10.31 3.80
CA PHE A 40 -14.79 -11.11 2.94
C PHE A 40 -13.99 -12.05 2.04
N ALA A 41 -12.93 -11.56 1.38
CA ALA A 41 -12.07 -12.39 0.54
C ALA A 41 -11.39 -13.51 1.35
N LEU A 42 -10.89 -13.23 2.55
CA LEU A 42 -10.29 -14.23 3.43
C LEU A 42 -11.32 -15.28 3.88
N LEU A 43 -12.51 -14.86 4.27
CA LEU A 43 -13.60 -15.78 4.65
C LEU A 43 -14.00 -16.68 3.47
N MET A 44 -14.16 -16.11 2.28
CA MET A 44 -14.45 -16.90 1.06
C MET A 44 -13.35 -17.90 0.76
N GLY A 45 -12.08 -17.52 0.97
CA GLY A 45 -10.93 -18.43 0.85
C GLY A 45 -10.96 -19.56 1.87
N TYR A 46 -11.29 -19.24 3.11
CA TYR A 46 -11.40 -20.22 4.20
C TYR A 46 -12.54 -21.23 3.97
N TYR A 47 -13.72 -20.77 3.52
CA TYR A 47 -14.86 -21.64 3.26
C TYR A 47 -14.84 -22.34 1.88
N ARG A 48 -13.85 -22.05 1.06
CA ARG A 48 -13.71 -22.65 -0.29
C ARG A 48 -13.79 -24.18 -0.31
N PRO A 49 -13.19 -24.93 0.61
CA PRO A 49 -13.27 -26.39 0.62
C PRO A 49 -14.70 -26.94 0.78
N PHE A 50 -15.60 -26.16 1.37
CA PHE A 50 -16.99 -26.56 1.61
C PHE A 50 -17.91 -26.33 0.41
N PHE A 51 -17.42 -25.67 -0.65
CA PHE A 51 -18.19 -25.44 -1.87
C PHE A 51 -18.04 -26.63 -2.84
N SER A 52 -19.10 -26.91 -3.61
CA SER A 52 -19.02 -27.87 -4.70
C SER A 52 -17.96 -27.47 -5.72
N THR A 53 -17.36 -28.46 -6.40
CA THR A 53 -16.29 -28.24 -7.39
C THR A 53 -16.69 -27.21 -8.47
N ALA A 54 -17.95 -27.26 -8.92
CA ALA A 54 -18.49 -26.31 -9.90
C ALA A 54 -18.48 -24.86 -9.36
N ARG A 55 -18.82 -24.67 -8.08
CA ARG A 55 -18.77 -23.35 -7.43
C ARG A 55 -17.33 -22.90 -7.19
N GLN A 56 -16.44 -23.82 -6.83
CA GLN A 56 -15.02 -23.49 -6.65
C GLN A 56 -14.38 -22.97 -7.96
N LEU A 57 -14.72 -23.54 -9.11
CA LEU A 57 -14.27 -23.07 -10.42
C LEU A 57 -14.87 -21.70 -10.75
N LYS A 58 -16.17 -21.53 -10.53
CA LYS A 58 -16.89 -20.30 -10.85
C LYS A 58 -16.40 -19.10 -10.01
N TYR A 59 -16.12 -19.31 -8.74
CA TYR A 59 -15.72 -18.24 -7.80
C TYR A 59 -14.23 -18.19 -7.52
N GLY A 60 -13.45 -19.08 -8.10
CA GLY A 60 -12.00 -19.17 -7.89
C GLY A 60 -11.22 -17.89 -8.25
N PHE A 61 -11.72 -17.16 -9.25
CA PHE A 61 -11.13 -15.88 -9.66
C PHE A 61 -11.52 -14.71 -8.73
N TRP A 62 -12.73 -14.73 -8.17
CA TRP A 62 -13.25 -13.60 -7.39
C TRP A 62 -12.51 -13.38 -6.09
N ASN A 63 -12.05 -14.45 -5.44
CA ASN A 63 -11.34 -14.33 -4.17
C ASN A 63 -10.00 -13.56 -4.31
N PRO A 64 -9.06 -13.94 -5.20
CA PRO A 64 -7.83 -13.18 -5.39
C PRO A 64 -8.10 -11.78 -5.94
N PHE A 65 -9.13 -11.59 -6.77
CA PHE A 65 -9.52 -10.29 -7.27
C PHE A 65 -9.99 -9.37 -6.15
N MET A 66 -10.90 -9.83 -5.28
CA MET A 66 -11.38 -9.05 -4.13
C MET A 66 -10.26 -8.71 -3.15
N LEU A 67 -9.32 -9.64 -2.93
CA LEU A 67 -8.15 -9.40 -2.10
C LEU A 67 -7.25 -8.31 -2.71
N PHE A 68 -7.03 -8.39 -4.02
CA PHE A 68 -6.26 -7.38 -4.75
C PHE A 68 -6.91 -5.99 -4.64
N VAL A 69 -8.23 -5.90 -4.87
CA VAL A 69 -8.98 -4.63 -4.76
C VAL A 69 -8.93 -4.09 -3.32
N SER A 70 -9.08 -4.95 -2.32
CA SER A 70 -8.92 -4.57 -0.90
C SER A 70 -7.55 -3.94 -0.63
N VAL A 71 -6.48 -4.60 -1.04
CA VAL A 71 -5.10 -4.10 -0.86
C VAL A 71 -4.91 -2.79 -1.62
N ALA A 72 -5.44 -2.67 -2.84
CA ALA A 72 -5.35 -1.44 -3.62
C ALA A 72 -6.08 -0.26 -2.95
N ILE A 73 -7.28 -0.50 -2.41
CA ILE A 73 -8.05 0.52 -1.67
C ILE A 73 -7.27 0.96 -0.42
N LEU A 74 -6.79 0.02 0.38
CA LEU A 74 -6.03 0.32 1.59
C LEU A 74 -4.75 1.10 1.27
N TYR A 75 -4.00 0.65 0.26
CA TYR A 75 -2.79 1.34 -0.18
C TYR A 75 -3.09 2.78 -0.61
N TYR A 76 -4.10 2.96 -1.47
CA TYR A 76 -4.51 4.28 -1.93
C TYR A 76 -4.96 5.18 -0.78
N THR A 77 -5.74 4.66 0.17
CA THR A 77 -6.21 5.39 1.34
C THR A 77 -5.05 5.97 2.16
N PHE A 78 -4.04 5.16 2.46
CA PHE A 78 -2.85 5.63 3.18
C PHE A 78 -2.02 6.62 2.37
N MET A 79 -1.87 6.37 1.05
CA MET A 79 -1.13 7.29 0.17
C MET A 79 -1.77 8.67 0.10
N MET A 80 -3.10 8.73 0.05
CA MET A 80 -3.84 9.99 0.06
C MET A 80 -3.66 10.74 1.39
N GLU A 81 -3.70 10.05 2.53
CA GLU A 81 -3.42 10.67 3.83
C GLU A 81 -2.03 11.28 3.90
N PHE A 82 -1.01 10.55 3.43
CA PHE A 82 0.35 11.10 3.39
C PHE A 82 0.46 12.30 2.45
N HIS A 83 -0.24 12.26 1.32
CA HIS A 83 -0.25 13.37 0.37
C HIS A 83 -0.89 14.63 0.95
N LEU A 84 -1.94 14.49 1.74
CA LEU A 84 -2.71 15.60 2.30
C LEU A 84 -2.06 16.21 3.55
N HIS A 85 -1.41 15.41 4.39
CA HIS A 85 -0.94 15.86 5.71
C HIS A 85 0.57 16.06 5.80
N PHE A 86 1.33 15.51 4.86
CA PHE A 86 2.77 15.72 4.82
C PHE A 86 3.18 16.55 3.62
N GLU A 87 4.20 17.37 3.80
CA GLU A 87 4.76 18.20 2.75
C GLU A 87 6.20 17.83 2.40
N GLY A 88 6.61 18.16 1.20
CA GLY A 88 7.99 18.09 0.75
C GLY A 88 8.64 16.72 0.96
N ALA A 89 9.86 16.72 1.50
CA ALA A 89 10.68 15.53 1.71
C ALA A 89 10.07 14.55 2.74
N THR A 90 9.31 15.04 3.71
CA THR A 90 8.63 14.19 4.71
C THR A 90 7.55 13.34 4.04
N ARG A 91 6.75 13.93 3.13
CA ARG A 91 5.75 13.21 2.33
C ARG A 91 6.41 12.11 1.51
N SER A 92 7.44 12.46 0.74
CA SER A 92 8.16 11.49 -0.11
C SER A 92 8.79 10.36 0.72
N GLY A 93 9.36 10.67 1.89
CA GLY A 93 9.93 9.68 2.81
C GLY A 93 8.88 8.75 3.41
N ALA A 94 7.72 9.27 3.83
CA ALA A 94 6.63 8.47 4.37
C ALA A 94 6.03 7.53 3.31
N MET A 95 5.80 8.04 2.10
CA MET A 95 5.32 7.23 0.97
C MET A 95 6.33 6.13 0.59
N PHE A 96 7.61 6.45 0.58
CA PHE A 96 8.68 5.49 0.30
C PHE A 96 8.70 4.35 1.33
N LEU A 97 8.67 4.68 2.62
CA LEU A 97 8.65 3.69 3.70
C LEU A 97 7.40 2.82 3.64
N PHE A 98 6.23 3.43 3.49
CA PHE A 98 4.98 2.68 3.45
C PHE A 98 4.92 1.73 2.23
N THR A 99 5.37 2.19 1.07
CA THR A 99 5.45 1.34 -0.14
C THR A 99 6.42 0.19 0.06
N ALA A 100 7.58 0.42 0.70
CA ALA A 100 8.53 -0.64 1.02
C ALA A 100 7.92 -1.69 1.97
N ILE A 101 7.16 -1.26 2.99
CA ILE A 101 6.43 -2.15 3.90
C ILE A 101 5.38 -2.96 3.13
N ALA A 102 4.59 -2.32 2.25
CA ALA A 102 3.57 -2.99 1.45
C ALA A 102 4.20 -4.05 0.51
N ILE A 103 5.26 -3.70 -0.22
CA ILE A 103 5.99 -4.63 -1.10
C ILE A 103 6.52 -5.81 -0.30
N SER A 104 7.18 -5.54 0.83
CA SER A 104 7.76 -6.58 1.68
C SER A 104 6.70 -7.53 2.24
N SER A 105 5.55 -6.98 2.67
CA SER A 105 4.43 -7.77 3.19
C SER A 105 3.84 -8.69 2.12
N VAL A 106 3.62 -8.18 0.90
CA VAL A 106 3.13 -8.96 -0.24
C VAL A 106 4.14 -10.04 -0.61
N CYS A 107 5.41 -9.69 -0.77
CA CYS A 107 6.46 -10.65 -1.09
C CYS A 107 6.57 -11.74 -0.02
N TYR A 108 6.54 -11.36 1.26
CA TYR A 108 6.57 -12.33 2.37
C TYR A 108 5.39 -13.32 2.32
N ALA A 109 4.17 -12.84 2.02
CA ALA A 109 2.99 -13.69 1.88
C ALA A 109 3.15 -14.75 0.77
N PHE A 110 3.89 -14.41 -0.29
CA PHE A 110 4.16 -15.32 -1.41
C PHE A 110 5.45 -16.12 -1.30
N ARG A 111 6.29 -15.88 -0.29
CA ARG A 111 7.62 -16.48 -0.12
C ARG A 111 7.63 -18.01 -0.28
N LYS A 112 6.63 -18.70 0.27
CA LYS A 112 6.55 -20.18 0.23
C LYS A 112 6.10 -20.73 -1.13
N ARG A 113 5.65 -19.90 -2.06
CA ARG A 113 5.11 -20.32 -3.37
C ARG A 113 6.14 -20.27 -4.49
N PHE A 114 7.26 -19.58 -4.27
CA PHE A 114 8.30 -19.38 -5.28
C PHE A 114 9.65 -19.91 -4.81
N PRO A 115 10.51 -20.39 -5.74
CA PRO A 115 11.91 -20.63 -5.43
C PRO A 115 12.58 -19.37 -4.89
N ILE A 116 13.52 -19.55 -3.95
CA ILE A 116 14.15 -18.42 -3.25
C ILE A 116 14.82 -17.41 -4.20
N THR A 117 15.39 -17.88 -5.28
CA THR A 117 16.03 -17.03 -6.30
C THR A 117 15.02 -16.13 -7.00
N GLN A 118 13.86 -16.66 -7.41
CA GLN A 118 12.80 -15.90 -8.03
C GLN A 118 12.18 -14.90 -7.03
N TYR A 119 11.93 -15.34 -5.81
CA TYR A 119 11.44 -14.48 -4.74
C TYR A 119 12.36 -13.27 -4.54
N LEU A 120 13.67 -13.51 -4.35
CA LEU A 120 14.64 -12.43 -4.16
C LEU A 120 14.71 -11.50 -5.38
N THR A 121 14.68 -12.06 -6.59
CA THR A 121 14.69 -11.26 -7.82
C THR A 121 13.49 -10.32 -7.89
N PHE A 122 12.27 -10.81 -7.66
CA PHE A 122 11.06 -9.99 -7.66
C PHE A 122 11.08 -8.95 -6.55
N TYR A 123 11.51 -9.34 -5.35
CA TYR A 123 11.61 -8.43 -4.22
C TYR A 123 12.60 -7.30 -4.49
N MET A 124 13.81 -7.61 -4.93
CA MET A 124 14.84 -6.62 -5.25
C MET A 124 14.44 -5.71 -6.40
N LEU A 125 13.77 -6.23 -7.43
CA LEU A 125 13.24 -5.44 -8.53
C LEU A 125 12.18 -4.44 -8.03
N ALA A 126 11.21 -4.89 -7.24
CA ALA A 126 10.14 -4.05 -6.72
C ALA A 126 10.67 -2.94 -5.77
N ILE A 127 11.60 -3.30 -4.87
CA ILE A 127 12.27 -2.33 -4.00
C ILE A 127 13.14 -1.36 -4.80
N GLY A 128 13.85 -1.86 -5.82
CA GLY A 128 14.65 -1.03 -6.72
C GLY A 128 13.81 0.01 -7.45
N ILE A 129 12.66 -0.38 -7.99
CA ILE A 129 11.71 0.54 -8.62
C ILE A 129 11.20 1.58 -7.61
N ASN A 130 10.80 1.15 -6.41
CA ASN A 130 10.36 2.08 -5.36
C ASN A 130 11.45 3.10 -4.99
N THR A 131 12.69 2.62 -4.87
CA THR A 131 13.85 3.49 -4.58
C THR A 131 14.10 4.48 -5.72
N LEU A 132 13.99 4.03 -6.97
CA LEU A 132 14.15 4.89 -8.15
C LEU A 132 13.09 6.00 -8.17
N VAL A 133 11.83 5.65 -7.95
CA VAL A 133 10.72 6.61 -7.87
C VAL A 133 10.97 7.61 -6.74
N TYR A 134 11.44 7.15 -5.59
CA TYR A 134 11.79 8.02 -4.48
C TYR A 134 12.92 9.01 -4.85
N ILE A 135 14.01 8.54 -5.48
CA ILE A 135 15.12 9.36 -5.91
C ILE A 135 14.65 10.42 -6.92
N ILE A 136 13.82 10.05 -7.90
CA ILE A 136 13.28 10.97 -8.90
C ILE A 136 12.43 12.07 -8.23
N ASN A 137 11.59 11.70 -7.26
CA ASN A 137 10.75 12.66 -6.54
C ASN A 137 11.56 13.65 -5.68
N ILE A 138 12.74 13.23 -5.19
CA ILE A 138 13.60 14.11 -4.39
C ILE A 138 14.50 14.99 -5.28
N TRP A 139 14.89 14.48 -6.45
CA TRP A 139 15.88 15.15 -7.31
C TRP A 139 15.46 16.55 -7.78
N GLY A 140 14.13 16.79 -7.89
CA GLY A 140 13.63 18.06 -8.41
C GLY A 140 13.71 19.25 -7.44
N ASP A 141 13.49 19.03 -6.12
CA ASP A 141 13.16 20.16 -5.25
C ASP A 141 13.80 20.18 -3.86
N GLN A 142 14.56 19.16 -3.41
CA GLN A 142 14.66 18.99 -1.95
C GLN A 142 16.02 18.59 -1.39
N TRP A 143 17.10 18.64 -2.16
CA TRP A 143 18.44 18.34 -1.63
C TRP A 143 18.91 19.37 -0.58
N GLU A 144 18.43 20.60 -0.67
CA GLU A 144 18.88 21.70 0.18
C GLU A 144 18.24 21.73 1.56
N ASN A 145 17.09 21.10 1.74
CA ASN A 145 16.34 21.09 3.02
C ASN A 145 16.26 19.69 3.63
N MET A 146 17.38 19.11 4.02
CA MET A 146 17.41 17.84 4.74
C MET A 146 16.95 17.99 6.20
N ALA A 147 15.65 18.07 6.43
CA ALA A 147 15.09 17.97 7.76
C ALA A 147 15.37 16.59 8.38
N PHE A 148 15.46 16.52 9.69
CA PHE A 148 15.78 15.29 10.45
C PHE A 148 14.81 14.13 10.13
N VAL A 149 13.50 14.40 10.05
CA VAL A 149 12.46 13.40 9.85
C VAL A 149 12.63 12.61 8.55
N PRO A 150 12.83 13.21 7.35
CA PRO A 150 13.09 12.48 6.12
C PRO A 150 14.32 11.56 6.19
N VAL A 151 15.38 11.99 6.86
CA VAL A 151 16.60 11.19 7.05
C VAL A 151 16.30 9.94 7.88
N VAL A 152 15.57 10.10 8.98
CA VAL A 152 15.15 8.99 9.84
C VAL A 152 14.28 7.99 9.05
N LEU A 153 13.30 8.47 8.28
CA LEU A 153 12.45 7.61 7.45
C LEU A 153 13.25 6.79 6.43
N ARG A 154 14.29 7.35 5.85
CA ARG A 154 15.20 6.63 4.92
C ARG A 154 15.95 5.50 5.63
N TRP A 155 16.50 5.78 6.80
CA TRP A 155 17.20 4.77 7.59
C TRP A 155 16.29 3.64 8.05
N PHE A 156 15.06 3.95 8.48
CA PHE A 156 14.07 2.94 8.79
C PHE A 156 13.72 2.08 7.58
N THR A 157 13.55 2.68 6.41
CA THR A 157 13.28 1.93 5.17
C THR A 157 14.44 1.01 4.83
N ALA A 158 15.69 1.50 4.89
CA ALA A 158 16.87 0.70 4.62
C ALA A 158 16.99 -0.49 5.60
N ALA A 159 16.82 -0.24 6.91
CA ALA A 159 16.85 -1.28 7.93
C ALA A 159 15.74 -2.33 7.72
N PHE A 160 14.53 -1.89 7.39
CA PHE A 160 13.41 -2.78 7.11
C PHE A 160 13.64 -3.66 5.87
N VAL A 161 14.16 -3.09 4.78
CA VAL A 161 14.51 -3.84 3.57
C VAL A 161 15.60 -4.86 3.85
N MET A 162 16.65 -4.46 4.57
CA MET A 162 17.74 -5.36 4.96
C MET A 162 17.26 -6.51 5.83
N ALA A 163 16.39 -6.25 6.81
CA ALA A 163 15.80 -7.29 7.65
C ALA A 163 15.02 -8.31 6.82
N ASN A 164 14.28 -7.86 5.81
CA ASN A 164 13.50 -8.77 4.94
C ASN A 164 14.37 -9.58 3.96
N ILE A 165 15.55 -9.11 3.59
CA ILE A 165 16.50 -9.87 2.75
C ILE A 165 17.17 -10.95 3.58
N TYR A 166 17.48 -10.65 4.84
CA TYR A 166 18.21 -11.58 5.72
C TYR A 166 17.32 -12.74 6.24
N TYR A 167 16.00 -12.58 6.26
CA TYR A 167 15.05 -13.55 6.78
C TYR A 167 14.49 -14.47 5.69
#